data_1b0f7d4c0cc66f315b450b03a4fd6351
#
_entry.id   1b0f7d4c0cc66f315b450b03a4fd6351
#
_cell.length_a   1.000
_cell.length_b   1.000
_cell.length_c   1.000
_cell.angle_alpha   90.00
_cell.angle_beta   90.00
_cell.angle_gamma   90.00
#
_symmetry.space_group_name_H-M   'P 1'
#
loop_
_entity.id
_entity.type
_entity.pdbx_description
1 polymer ?
#
loop_
_entity_poly.entity_id
_entity_poly.type
_entity_poly.pdbx_seq_one_letter_code
_entity_poly.pdbx_strand_id
1 'polypeptide(L)'
;MKLLATLLIAVCAVPACAAGLESLENFIRTVKTGRTDFTQVVTVPAKEGQLARAKTSNGTFEFARPGRFRFIYKKPFAQTIVADGQTLWLYDVDLNQVTGRKQAQALGATPAALIASAPDLRALQTDFYLVSDGQQSGVEWVLATPKAKDSALQSVRVGFRAGMLAQLDILDSFGQKSSLSFQAFQGNVALEPSSFQFKPPAGADVIQQ
;
A
#
# COMPACT_ATOMS: atom_id res chain seq x y z
N MET A 1 53.26 10.62 37.87
CA MET A 1 52.33 9.52 37.53
C MET A 1 51.03 10.15 37.08
N LYS A 2 50.76 10.15 35.77
CA LYS A 2 49.51 10.66 35.19
C LYS A 2 48.65 9.46 34.78
N LEU A 3 47.54 9.23 35.49
CA LEU A 3 46.54 8.22 35.10
C LEU A 3 45.70 8.79 33.93
N LEU A 4 45.80 8.16 32.75
CA LEU A 4 44.85 8.35 31.66
C LEU A 4 43.61 7.46 31.94
N ALA A 5 42.49 8.09 32.22
CA ALA A 5 41.21 7.42 32.27
C ALA A 5 40.64 7.29 30.84
N THR A 6 40.67 6.08 30.28
CA THR A 6 40.09 5.77 28.98
C THR A 6 38.56 5.62 29.16
N LEU A 7 37.79 6.57 28.65
CA LEU A 7 36.32 6.53 28.63
C LEU A 7 35.84 5.57 27.50
N LEU A 8 35.37 4.42 27.86
CA LEU A 8 34.79 3.42 26.92
C LEU A 8 33.33 3.82 26.60
N ILE A 9 33.10 4.42 25.44
CA ILE A 9 31.76 4.72 24.96
C ILE A 9 31.18 3.41 24.38
N ALA A 10 30.31 2.77 25.14
CA ALA A 10 29.51 1.65 24.65
C ALA A 10 28.45 2.18 23.67
N VAL A 11 28.67 2.00 22.37
CA VAL A 11 27.63 2.22 21.34
C VAL A 11 26.62 1.08 21.45
N CYS A 12 25.46 1.34 22.07
CA CYS A 12 24.30 0.44 22.02
C CYS A 12 23.80 0.39 20.57
N ALA A 13 24.18 -0.64 19.85
CA ALA A 13 23.54 -0.99 18.58
C ALA A 13 22.09 -1.45 18.90
N VAL A 14 21.12 -0.58 18.72
CA VAL A 14 19.70 -0.95 18.77
C VAL A 14 19.46 -1.96 17.63
N PRO A 15 18.89 -3.15 17.90
CA PRO A 15 18.63 -4.11 16.83
C PRO A 15 17.61 -3.50 15.85
N ALA A 16 18.05 -3.18 14.65
CA ALA A 16 17.25 -2.63 13.56
C ALA A 16 16.15 -3.63 13.05
N CYS A 17 16.09 -4.81 13.65
CA CYS A 17 15.25 -5.92 13.21
C CYS A 17 13.74 -5.77 13.54
N ALA A 18 13.34 -4.86 14.44
CA ALA A 18 11.95 -4.71 14.87
C ALA A 18 11.26 -3.46 14.31
N ALA A 19 12.03 -2.46 13.86
CA ALA A 19 11.54 -1.12 13.55
C ALA A 19 10.39 -1.08 12.53
N GLY A 20 10.47 -1.86 11.45
CA GLY A 20 9.42 -1.85 10.43
C GLY A 20 8.07 -2.37 10.93
N LEU A 21 8.05 -3.48 11.68
CA LEU A 21 6.81 -4.03 12.25
C LEU A 21 6.20 -3.10 13.28
N GLU A 22 7.04 -2.47 14.11
CA GLU A 22 6.60 -1.47 15.09
C GLU A 22 5.99 -0.25 14.39
N SER A 23 6.61 0.24 13.31
CA SER A 23 6.08 1.32 12.49
C SER A 23 4.73 0.96 11.85
N LEU A 24 4.56 -0.27 11.33
CA LEU A 24 3.30 -0.75 10.78
C LEU A 24 2.22 -0.83 11.87
N GLU A 25 2.52 -1.43 13.01
CA GLU A 25 1.58 -1.56 14.13
C GLU A 25 1.14 -0.18 14.65
N ASN A 26 2.09 0.71 14.86
CA ASN A 26 1.82 2.07 15.32
C ASN A 26 0.99 2.85 14.29
N PHE A 27 1.30 2.73 13.00
CA PHE A 27 0.55 3.35 11.91
C PHE A 27 -0.90 2.85 11.87
N ILE A 28 -1.14 1.55 11.96
CA ILE A 28 -2.49 0.99 11.97
C ILE A 28 -3.26 1.45 13.22
N ARG A 29 -2.60 1.50 14.36
CA ARG A 29 -3.19 1.88 15.64
C ARG A 29 -3.57 3.36 15.68
N THR A 30 -2.72 4.25 15.17
CA THR A 30 -2.84 5.71 15.36
C THR A 30 -3.44 6.44 14.18
N VAL A 31 -3.27 5.94 12.94
CA VAL A 31 -3.77 6.60 11.73
C VAL A 31 -5.06 5.95 11.27
N LYS A 32 -6.19 6.63 11.49
CA LYS A 32 -7.53 6.14 11.13
C LYS A 32 -8.00 6.60 9.76
N THR A 33 -7.55 7.76 9.32
CA THR A 33 -7.77 8.32 7.98
C THR A 33 -6.46 8.80 7.41
N GLY A 34 -6.35 8.83 6.08
CA GLY A 34 -5.18 9.38 5.43
C GLY A 34 -5.47 9.87 4.03
N ARG A 35 -4.71 10.89 3.61
CA ARG A 35 -4.68 11.40 2.24
C ARG A 35 -3.24 11.60 1.81
N THR A 36 -2.94 11.26 0.57
CA THR A 36 -1.60 11.43 0.00
C THR A 36 -1.67 11.49 -1.52
N ASP A 37 -0.75 12.18 -2.13
CA ASP A 37 -0.45 12.00 -3.55
C ASP A 37 0.46 10.79 -3.73
N PHE A 38 0.38 10.13 -4.88
CA PHE A 38 1.26 9.02 -5.21
C PHE A 38 1.79 9.10 -6.64
N THR A 39 2.98 8.53 -6.82
CA THR A 39 3.53 8.15 -8.12
C THR A 39 3.74 6.65 -8.11
N GLN A 40 3.23 5.97 -9.11
CA GLN A 40 3.37 4.52 -9.29
C GLN A 40 4.21 4.24 -10.53
N VAL A 41 5.18 3.34 -10.39
CA VAL A 41 5.94 2.78 -11.51
C VAL A 41 5.65 1.29 -11.58
N VAL A 42 5.06 0.85 -12.69
CA VAL A 42 4.82 -0.57 -12.97
C VAL A 42 5.86 -1.03 -13.96
N THR A 43 6.64 -2.05 -13.59
CA THR A 43 7.66 -2.68 -14.45
C THR A 43 7.23 -4.09 -14.78
N VAL A 44 7.02 -4.34 -16.06
CA VAL A 44 6.76 -5.68 -16.58
C VAL A 44 8.10 -6.33 -16.91
N PRO A 45 8.34 -7.60 -16.47
CA PRO A 45 9.59 -8.29 -16.77
C PRO A 45 9.81 -8.40 -18.29
N ALA A 46 11.07 -8.40 -18.67
CA ALA A 46 11.46 -8.63 -20.06
C ALA A 46 10.99 -10.03 -20.51
N LYS A 47 10.35 -10.13 -21.66
CA LYS A 47 10.15 -11.38 -22.36
C LYS A 47 11.32 -11.62 -23.30
N GLU A 48 11.51 -12.87 -23.71
CA GLU A 48 12.60 -13.25 -24.64
C GLU A 48 12.60 -12.33 -25.88
N GLY A 49 13.72 -11.66 -26.14
CA GLY A 49 13.87 -10.70 -27.24
C GLY A 49 13.24 -9.31 -27.02
N GLN A 50 12.68 -9.01 -25.83
CA GLN A 50 12.09 -7.71 -25.53
C GLN A 50 12.73 -7.07 -24.30
N LEU A 51 12.82 -5.74 -24.29
CA LEU A 51 13.24 -4.99 -23.11
C LEU A 51 12.11 -4.92 -22.06
N ALA A 52 12.48 -4.87 -20.79
CA ALA A 52 11.53 -4.57 -19.73
C ALA A 52 10.84 -3.21 -20.00
N ARG A 53 9.54 -3.16 -19.77
CA ARG A 53 8.75 -1.93 -19.98
C ARG A 53 8.32 -1.37 -18.65
N ALA A 54 8.54 -0.08 -18.45
CA ALA A 54 8.06 0.64 -17.29
C ALA A 54 6.96 1.63 -17.70
N LYS A 55 5.89 1.68 -16.92
CA LYS A 55 4.79 2.65 -17.06
C LYS A 55 4.67 3.43 -15.76
N THR A 56 4.67 4.76 -15.86
CA THR A 56 4.49 5.64 -14.72
C THR A 56 3.07 6.20 -14.71
N SER A 57 2.43 6.16 -13.54
CA SER A 57 1.13 6.76 -13.28
C SER A 57 1.21 7.63 -12.03
N ASN A 58 0.32 8.60 -11.90
CA ASN A 58 0.21 9.42 -10.70
C ASN A 58 -1.25 9.65 -10.32
N GLY A 59 -1.49 10.02 -9.08
CA GLY A 59 -2.82 10.24 -8.59
C GLY A 59 -2.87 10.59 -7.11
N THR A 60 -4.06 10.44 -6.53
CA THR A 60 -4.31 10.64 -5.10
C THR A 60 -4.84 9.35 -4.48
N PHE A 61 -4.42 9.09 -3.25
CA PHE A 61 -4.89 7.98 -2.43
C PHE A 61 -5.49 8.53 -1.14
N GLU A 62 -6.67 8.04 -0.79
CA GLU A 62 -7.36 8.35 0.46
C GLU A 62 -7.85 7.06 1.09
N PHE A 63 -7.86 7.01 2.42
CA PHE A 63 -8.48 5.89 3.14
C PHE A 63 -9.12 6.33 4.45
N ALA A 64 -10.10 5.55 4.89
CA ALA A 64 -10.72 5.63 6.20
C ALA A 64 -10.97 4.22 6.73
N ARG A 65 -10.30 3.87 7.84
CA ARG A 65 -10.44 2.55 8.48
C ARG A 65 -11.81 2.39 9.14
N PRO A 66 -12.34 1.17 9.14
CA PRO A 66 -11.87 -0.01 8.43
C PRO A 66 -12.34 -0.03 6.97
N GLY A 67 -11.53 -0.60 6.09
CA GLY A 67 -11.94 -1.10 4.78
C GLY A 67 -12.31 -0.09 3.69
N ARG A 68 -12.33 1.20 3.97
CA ARG A 68 -12.69 2.22 2.96
C ARG A 68 -11.45 2.87 2.40
N PHE A 69 -11.37 2.94 1.05
CA PHE A 69 -10.29 3.65 0.38
C PHE A 69 -10.69 4.11 -1.01
N ARG A 70 -9.94 5.07 -1.56
CA ARG A 70 -10.09 5.56 -2.92
C ARG A 70 -8.74 5.86 -3.53
N PHE A 71 -8.48 5.28 -4.72
CA PHE A 71 -7.42 5.71 -5.62
C PHE A 71 -8.02 6.47 -6.78
N ILE A 72 -7.47 7.63 -7.10
CA ILE A 72 -7.80 8.41 -8.29
C ILE A 72 -6.53 8.57 -9.11
N TYR A 73 -6.40 7.77 -10.17
CA TYR A 73 -5.34 7.92 -11.16
C TYR A 73 -5.67 9.08 -12.08
N LYS A 74 -4.69 9.96 -12.32
CA LYS A 74 -4.85 11.16 -13.15
C LYS A 74 -4.18 11.02 -14.50
N LYS A 75 -2.99 10.43 -14.54
CA LYS A 75 -2.17 10.24 -15.74
C LYS A 75 -1.50 8.87 -15.72
N PRO A 76 -1.20 8.27 -16.92
CA PRO A 76 -1.60 8.71 -18.26
C PRO A 76 -3.07 8.43 -18.57
N PHE A 77 -3.73 7.48 -17.86
CA PHE A 77 -5.13 7.09 -18.03
C PHE A 77 -5.88 7.39 -16.74
N ALA A 78 -7.02 8.03 -16.88
CA ALA A 78 -7.87 8.36 -15.75
C ALA A 78 -8.63 7.10 -15.30
N GLN A 79 -8.44 6.70 -14.05
CA GLN A 79 -9.09 5.54 -13.44
C GLN A 79 -9.42 5.85 -11.99
N THR A 80 -10.56 5.37 -11.52
CA THR A 80 -10.96 5.50 -10.12
C THR A 80 -11.20 4.11 -9.53
N ILE A 81 -10.60 3.84 -8.37
CA ILE A 81 -10.84 2.63 -7.59
C ILE A 81 -11.41 3.09 -6.24
N VAL A 82 -12.59 2.59 -5.88
CA VAL A 82 -13.27 2.92 -4.61
C VAL A 82 -13.66 1.63 -3.91
N ALA A 83 -13.26 1.52 -2.65
CA ALA A 83 -13.77 0.52 -1.72
C ALA A 83 -14.67 1.21 -0.71
N ASP A 84 -15.96 0.86 -0.71
CA ASP A 84 -16.98 1.49 0.14
C ASP A 84 -17.25 0.75 1.47
N GLY A 85 -16.59 -0.39 1.67
CA GLY A 85 -16.77 -1.31 2.79
C GLY A 85 -17.54 -2.58 2.41
N GLN A 86 -18.18 -2.62 1.26
CA GLN A 86 -18.93 -3.76 0.73
C GLN A 86 -18.47 -4.16 -0.67
N THR A 87 -18.32 -3.17 -1.54
CA THR A 87 -17.97 -3.35 -2.96
C THR A 87 -16.66 -2.63 -3.25
N LEU A 88 -15.83 -3.29 -4.04
CA LEU A 88 -14.67 -2.68 -4.72
C LEU A 88 -15.10 -2.31 -6.13
N TRP A 89 -15.16 -1.01 -6.39
CA TRP A 89 -15.49 -0.42 -7.68
C TRP A 89 -14.22 -0.02 -8.41
N LEU A 90 -14.17 -0.36 -9.70
CA LEU A 90 -13.13 0.12 -10.61
C LEU A 90 -13.83 0.80 -11.78
N TYR A 91 -13.53 2.06 -12.01
CA TYR A 91 -14.05 2.84 -13.13
C TYR A 91 -12.92 3.26 -14.05
N ASP A 92 -12.96 2.81 -15.27
CA ASP A 92 -12.10 3.23 -16.36
C ASP A 92 -12.82 4.34 -17.13
N VAL A 93 -12.25 5.54 -17.12
CA VAL A 93 -12.90 6.72 -17.71
C VAL A 93 -12.87 6.66 -19.24
N ASP A 94 -11.77 6.18 -19.81
CA ASP A 94 -11.57 6.14 -21.27
C ASP A 94 -12.50 5.11 -21.92
N LEU A 95 -12.76 3.99 -21.24
CA LEU A 95 -13.70 2.95 -21.69
C LEU A 95 -15.15 3.22 -21.26
N ASN A 96 -15.36 4.20 -20.37
CA ASN A 96 -16.63 4.43 -19.67
C ASN A 96 -17.22 3.15 -19.06
N GLN A 97 -16.35 2.31 -18.48
CA GLN A 97 -16.69 0.99 -17.93
C GLN A 97 -16.47 0.95 -16.42
N VAL A 98 -17.44 0.37 -15.71
CA VAL A 98 -17.41 0.15 -14.27
C VAL A 98 -17.40 -1.35 -13.98
N THR A 99 -16.47 -1.80 -13.16
CA THR A 99 -16.48 -3.17 -12.61
C THR A 99 -16.72 -3.10 -11.11
N GLY A 100 -17.73 -3.82 -10.62
CA GLY A 100 -18.02 -4.00 -9.19
C GLY A 100 -17.74 -5.43 -8.74
N ARG A 101 -17.01 -5.59 -7.63
CA ARG A 101 -16.72 -6.90 -7.01
C ARG A 101 -16.99 -6.86 -5.52
N LYS A 102 -17.38 -7.97 -4.92
CA LYS A 102 -17.48 -8.07 -3.46
C LYS A 102 -16.12 -7.76 -2.82
N GLN A 103 -16.07 -6.71 -2.02
CA GLN A 103 -14.82 -6.23 -1.43
C GLN A 103 -14.11 -7.31 -0.60
N ALA A 104 -14.83 -8.10 0.18
CA ALA A 104 -14.25 -9.16 1.00
C ALA A 104 -13.46 -10.20 0.19
N GLN A 105 -13.83 -10.44 -1.08
CA GLN A 105 -13.13 -11.36 -1.97
C GLN A 105 -11.93 -10.70 -2.68
N ALA A 106 -11.99 -9.38 -2.85
CA ALA A 106 -10.96 -8.63 -3.58
C ALA A 106 -9.84 -8.10 -2.66
N LEU A 107 -10.12 -7.85 -1.38
CA LEU A 107 -9.15 -7.24 -0.45
C LEU A 107 -7.99 -8.17 -0.10
N GLY A 108 -8.21 -9.48 -0.01
CA GLY A 108 -7.13 -10.44 0.27
C GLY A 108 -6.04 -10.47 -0.82
N ALA A 109 -6.37 -9.97 -2.02
CA ALA A 109 -5.46 -9.89 -3.15
C ALA A 109 -4.98 -8.46 -3.47
N THR A 110 -5.40 -7.45 -2.71
CA THR A 110 -5.04 -6.06 -2.99
C THR A 110 -4.13 -5.46 -1.92
N PRO A 111 -2.99 -4.87 -2.31
CA PRO A 111 -2.07 -4.20 -1.38
C PRO A 111 -2.71 -3.05 -0.60
N ALA A 112 -3.73 -2.40 -1.15
CA ALA A 112 -4.51 -1.39 -0.45
C ALA A 112 -5.20 -1.94 0.81
N ALA A 113 -5.51 -3.25 0.83
CA ALA A 113 -6.04 -3.93 2.01
C ALA A 113 -5.09 -3.86 3.22
N LEU A 114 -3.80 -4.02 2.98
CA LEU A 114 -2.78 -3.89 4.01
C LEU A 114 -2.80 -2.51 4.68
N ILE A 115 -3.04 -1.47 3.89
CA ILE A 115 -3.02 -0.09 4.38
C ILE A 115 -4.37 0.30 4.98
N ALA A 116 -5.47 -0.03 4.29
CA ALA A 116 -6.77 0.58 4.55
C ALA A 116 -7.75 -0.29 5.36
N SER A 117 -7.67 -1.61 5.27
CA SER A 117 -8.74 -2.46 5.80
C SER A 117 -8.45 -3.07 7.17
N ALA A 118 -7.20 -3.32 7.50
CA ALA A 118 -6.88 -4.00 8.74
C ALA A 118 -7.19 -3.12 9.98
N PRO A 119 -7.96 -3.62 10.93
CA PRO A 119 -8.21 -2.91 12.19
C PRO A 119 -6.98 -2.92 13.10
N ASP A 120 -6.17 -3.97 13.05
CA ASP A 120 -4.95 -4.16 13.80
C ASP A 120 -3.96 -5.09 13.09
N LEU A 121 -2.79 -5.28 13.67
CA LEU A 121 -1.73 -6.13 13.11
C LEU A 121 -2.12 -7.61 13.05
N ARG A 122 -2.92 -8.10 14.05
CA ARG A 122 -3.35 -9.49 14.11
C ARG A 122 -4.26 -9.85 12.93
N ALA A 123 -5.15 -8.94 12.55
CA ALA A 123 -6.00 -9.12 11.39
C ALA A 123 -5.16 -9.29 10.09
N LEU A 124 -4.09 -8.51 9.92
CA LEU A 124 -3.16 -8.71 8.80
C LEU A 124 -2.43 -10.06 8.88
N GLN A 125 -2.05 -10.48 10.07
CA GLN A 125 -1.39 -11.77 10.29
C GLN A 125 -2.29 -12.98 10.00
N THR A 126 -3.61 -12.80 9.86
CA THR A 126 -4.51 -13.86 9.40
C THR A 126 -4.18 -14.25 7.96
N ASP A 127 -3.96 -13.28 7.10
CA ASP A 127 -3.81 -13.47 5.65
C ASP A 127 -2.34 -13.42 5.18
N PHE A 128 -1.45 -12.82 5.99
CA PHE A 128 -0.05 -12.59 5.62
C PHE A 128 0.93 -13.05 6.70
N TYR A 129 2.08 -13.52 6.26
CA TYR A 129 3.29 -13.56 7.08
C TYR A 129 3.93 -12.17 7.03
N LEU A 130 4.15 -11.57 8.21
CA LEU A 130 4.73 -10.23 8.34
C LEU A 130 6.10 -10.33 8.99
N VAL A 131 7.12 -9.78 8.33
CA VAL A 131 8.46 -9.70 8.89
C VAL A 131 9.04 -8.31 8.67
N SER A 132 9.84 -7.85 9.61
CA SER A 132 10.63 -6.62 9.39
C SER A 132 11.67 -6.90 8.33
N ASP A 133 11.79 -6.02 7.34
CA ASP A 133 12.69 -6.16 6.19
C ASP A 133 13.77 -5.06 6.17
N GLY A 134 14.20 -4.69 7.37
CA GLY A 134 15.29 -3.76 7.61
C GLY A 134 14.95 -2.31 7.32
N GLN A 135 16.01 -1.50 7.19
CA GLN A 135 15.93 -0.08 6.88
C GLN A 135 16.83 0.25 5.69
N GLN A 136 16.30 1.00 4.73
CA GLN A 136 17.06 1.47 3.57
C GLN A 136 16.71 2.93 3.26
N SER A 137 17.72 3.78 3.12
CA SER A 137 17.55 5.21 2.81
C SER A 137 16.57 5.95 3.73
N GLY A 138 16.58 5.61 5.03
CA GLY A 138 15.68 6.19 6.03
C GLY A 138 14.24 5.71 5.95
N VAL A 139 13.97 4.66 5.18
CA VAL A 139 12.68 3.96 5.10
C VAL A 139 12.79 2.64 5.84
N GLU A 140 11.91 2.41 6.78
CA GLU A 140 11.74 1.16 7.53
C GLU A 140 10.75 0.27 6.79
N TRP A 141 11.15 -0.98 6.51
CA TRP A 141 10.39 -1.86 5.66
C TRP A 141 9.76 -3.02 6.41
N VAL A 142 8.54 -3.37 5.99
CA VAL A 142 7.85 -4.60 6.36
C VAL A 142 7.59 -5.39 5.10
N LEU A 143 8.00 -6.65 5.08
CA LEU A 143 7.64 -7.61 4.05
C LEU A 143 6.38 -8.38 4.51
N ALA A 144 5.36 -8.36 3.68
CA ALA A 144 4.14 -9.13 3.83
C ALA A 144 4.07 -10.17 2.71
N THR A 145 4.02 -11.45 3.08
CA THR A 145 3.90 -12.57 2.15
C THR A 145 2.53 -13.22 2.34
N PRO A 146 1.69 -13.32 1.31
CA PRO A 146 0.40 -13.98 1.40
C PRO A 146 0.54 -15.43 1.88
N LYS A 147 -0.39 -15.88 2.73
CA LYS A 147 -0.47 -17.29 3.16
C LYS A 147 -1.18 -18.17 2.15
N ALA A 148 -2.10 -17.59 1.38
CA ALA A 148 -2.81 -18.28 0.31
C ALA A 148 -1.84 -18.59 -0.84
N LYS A 149 -1.75 -19.87 -1.25
CA LYS A 149 -0.84 -20.35 -2.30
C LYS A 149 -1.24 -19.92 -3.70
N ASP A 150 -2.52 -19.65 -3.90
CA ASP A 150 -3.15 -19.20 -5.16
C ASP A 150 -3.31 -17.68 -5.22
N SER A 151 -2.60 -16.96 -4.36
CA SER A 151 -2.62 -15.50 -4.34
C SER A 151 -2.06 -14.93 -5.66
N ALA A 152 -2.74 -13.93 -6.20
CA ALA A 152 -2.24 -13.12 -7.31
C ALA A 152 -1.01 -12.26 -6.91
N LEU A 153 -0.73 -12.15 -5.61
CA LEU A 153 0.42 -11.47 -5.04
C LEU A 153 1.48 -12.47 -4.60
N GLN A 154 2.73 -12.22 -4.94
CA GLN A 154 3.88 -12.93 -4.39
C GLN A 154 4.37 -12.29 -3.09
N SER A 155 4.48 -10.96 -3.07
CA SER A 155 4.89 -10.21 -1.88
C SER A 155 4.46 -8.74 -1.97
N VAL A 156 4.34 -8.13 -0.80
CA VAL A 156 4.16 -6.69 -0.64
C VAL A 156 5.15 -6.18 0.40
N ARG A 157 5.91 -5.12 0.07
CA ARG A 157 6.75 -4.41 1.01
C ARG A 157 6.11 -3.06 1.33
N VAL A 158 5.94 -2.76 2.59
CA VAL A 158 5.39 -1.49 3.06
C VAL A 158 6.51 -0.71 3.73
N GLY A 159 6.77 0.48 3.25
CA GLY A 159 7.85 1.35 3.72
C GLY A 159 7.33 2.54 4.51
N PHE A 160 7.92 2.75 5.68
CA PHE A 160 7.62 3.88 6.57
C PHE A 160 8.83 4.80 6.69
N ARG A 161 8.59 6.11 6.70
CA ARG A 161 9.60 7.12 7.01
C ARG A 161 9.08 7.98 8.15
N ALA A 162 9.83 8.02 9.24
CA ALA A 162 9.41 8.71 10.47
C ALA A 162 7.99 8.29 10.93
N GLY A 163 7.68 6.99 10.86
CA GLY A 163 6.37 6.43 11.25
C GLY A 163 5.22 6.69 10.28
N MET A 164 5.46 7.40 9.16
CA MET A 164 4.44 7.68 8.15
C MET A 164 4.64 6.82 6.91
N LEU A 165 3.53 6.43 6.27
CA LEU A 165 3.56 5.67 5.02
C LEU A 165 4.32 6.46 3.94
N ALA A 166 5.37 5.84 3.38
CA ALA A 166 6.24 6.46 2.39
C ALA A 166 6.26 5.71 1.06
N GLN A 167 6.26 4.37 1.10
CA GLN A 167 6.36 3.54 -0.10
C GLN A 167 5.56 2.26 0.02
N LEU A 168 5.22 1.69 -1.14
CA LEU A 168 4.59 0.38 -1.25
C LEU A 168 5.14 -0.31 -2.50
N ASP A 169 5.85 -1.42 -2.31
CA ASP A 169 6.36 -2.24 -3.41
C ASP A 169 5.57 -3.54 -3.47
N ILE A 170 5.12 -3.89 -4.67
CA ILE A 170 4.29 -5.05 -4.93
C ILE A 170 4.99 -5.92 -5.96
N LEU A 171 5.07 -7.21 -5.70
CA LEU A 171 5.45 -8.22 -6.67
C LEU A 171 4.26 -9.16 -6.86
N ASP A 172 3.76 -9.25 -8.08
CA ASP A 172 2.67 -10.18 -8.40
C ASP A 172 3.20 -11.56 -8.81
N SER A 173 2.28 -12.52 -8.96
CA SER A 173 2.60 -13.90 -9.34
C SER A 173 3.13 -14.05 -10.77
N PHE A 174 3.02 -13.00 -11.61
CA PHE A 174 3.55 -12.95 -12.97
C PHE A 174 4.92 -12.27 -13.06
N GLY A 175 5.49 -11.87 -11.91
CA GLY A 175 6.78 -11.19 -11.82
C GLY A 175 6.72 -9.69 -12.15
N GLN A 176 5.53 -9.11 -12.31
CA GLN A 176 5.37 -7.68 -12.48
C GLN A 176 5.64 -6.98 -11.15
N LYS A 177 6.44 -5.93 -11.21
CA LYS A 177 6.75 -5.07 -10.05
C LYS A 177 5.97 -3.77 -10.15
N SER A 178 5.32 -3.38 -9.05
CA SER A 178 4.65 -2.09 -8.93
C SER A 178 5.18 -1.37 -7.69
N SER A 179 5.76 -0.20 -7.87
CA SER A 179 6.31 0.63 -6.79
C SER A 179 5.52 1.92 -6.70
N LEU A 180 4.90 2.17 -5.55
CA LEU A 180 4.20 3.41 -5.24
C LEU A 180 5.03 4.23 -4.26
N SER A 181 5.29 5.49 -4.61
CA SER A 181 5.90 6.47 -3.71
C SER A 181 4.82 7.45 -3.27
N PHE A 182 4.64 7.61 -1.97
CA PHE A 182 3.66 8.51 -1.38
C PHE A 182 4.32 9.84 -1.01
N GLN A 183 3.63 10.96 -1.33
CA GLN A 183 4.12 12.31 -1.11
C GLN A 183 3.10 13.11 -0.32
N ALA A 184 3.58 14.00 0.55
CA ALA A 184 2.73 14.88 1.36
C ALA A 184 1.63 14.11 2.13
N PHE A 185 2.01 12.97 2.74
CA PHE A 185 1.07 12.16 3.51
C PHE A 185 0.50 12.95 4.70
N GLN A 186 -0.82 12.96 4.80
CA GLN A 186 -1.57 13.59 5.86
C GLN A 186 -2.40 12.53 6.59
N GLY A 187 -2.02 12.25 7.84
CA GLY A 187 -2.73 11.30 8.70
C GLY A 187 -3.82 12.00 9.52
N ASN A 188 -4.90 11.26 9.81
CA ASN A 188 -6.02 11.69 10.64
C ASN A 188 -6.72 12.98 10.15
N VAL A 189 -6.74 13.17 8.82
CA VAL A 189 -7.48 14.28 8.19
C VAL A 189 -8.98 13.98 8.18
N ALA A 190 -9.78 15.04 8.26
CA ALA A 190 -11.21 14.92 8.04
C ALA A 190 -11.48 14.57 6.57
N LEU A 191 -12.16 13.44 6.35
CA LEU A 191 -12.59 12.99 5.03
C LEU A 191 -14.10 12.81 5.03
N GLU A 192 -14.75 13.36 4.01
CA GLU A 192 -16.20 13.22 3.86
C GLU A 192 -16.56 11.74 3.59
N PRO A 193 -17.56 11.17 4.26
CA PRO A 193 -18.00 9.81 3.99
C PRO A 193 -18.38 9.56 2.53
N SER A 194 -18.89 10.57 1.84
CA SER A 194 -19.20 10.54 0.40
C SER A 194 -17.98 10.31 -0.49
N SER A 195 -16.77 10.60 0.00
CA SER A 195 -15.52 10.32 -0.71
C SER A 195 -15.33 8.82 -1.03
N PHE A 196 -15.96 7.96 -0.25
CA PHE A 196 -15.86 6.49 -0.39
C PHE A 196 -17.16 5.87 -0.93
N GLN A 197 -18.11 6.68 -1.38
CA GLN A 197 -19.30 6.22 -2.07
C GLN A 197 -19.08 6.33 -3.58
N PHE A 198 -19.34 5.26 -4.30
CA PHE A 198 -19.23 5.25 -5.75
C PHE A 198 -20.61 5.12 -6.37
N LYS A 199 -20.90 6.00 -7.31
CA LYS A 199 -22.09 5.91 -8.15
C LYS A 199 -21.62 5.85 -9.61
N PRO A 200 -21.98 4.79 -10.36
CA PRO A 200 -21.65 4.73 -11.77
C PRO A 200 -22.12 5.98 -12.52
N PRO A 201 -21.28 6.57 -13.38
CA PRO A 201 -21.67 7.67 -14.23
C PRO A 201 -22.81 7.27 -15.18
N ALA A 202 -23.61 8.24 -15.64
CA ALA A 202 -24.65 7.99 -16.61
C ALA A 202 -24.06 7.44 -17.91
N GLY A 203 -24.64 6.34 -18.42
CA GLY A 203 -24.19 5.69 -19.65
C GLY A 203 -22.92 4.84 -19.50
N ALA A 204 -22.41 4.63 -18.30
CA ALA A 204 -21.32 3.70 -18.08
C ALA A 204 -21.81 2.24 -18.22
N ASP A 205 -20.99 1.39 -18.85
CA ASP A 205 -21.18 -0.04 -18.87
C ASP A 205 -20.80 -0.62 -17.50
N VAL A 206 -21.75 -1.29 -16.81
CA VAL A 206 -21.56 -1.79 -15.44
C VAL A 206 -21.52 -3.30 -15.42
N ILE A 207 -20.37 -3.86 -15.07
CA ILE A 207 -20.12 -5.29 -14.92
C ILE A 207 -20.04 -5.61 -13.42
N GLN A 208 -20.89 -6.51 -12.93
CA GLN A 208 -20.83 -7.04 -11.56
C GLN A 208 -20.31 -8.48 -11.57
N GLN A 209 -19.35 -8.78 -10.68
CA GLN A 209 -18.70 -10.07 -10.53
C GLN A 209 -18.77 -10.59 -9.09
#